data_d6edef749e745e4f287b39eb9d6b1ca3
#
_entry.id   d6edef749e745e4f287b39eb9d6b1ca3
#
_cell.length_a   1.000
_cell.length_b   1.000
_cell.length_c   1.000
_cell.angle_alpha   90.00
_cell.angle_beta   90.00
_cell.angle_gamma   90.00
#
_symmetry.space_group_name_H-M   'P 1'
#
loop_
_entity.id
_entity.type
_entity.pdbx_description
1 polymer ?
#
loop_
_entity_poly.entity_id
_entity_poly.type
_entity_poly.pdbx_seq_one_letter_code
_entity_poly.pdbx_strand_id
1 'polypeptide(L)'
;RISDIAALHPDLVILSFGTNESHNRRYNTLLHYRQMDELVRMLRDSLPNVPLLMTTPPGSYDSFRKSRRRRTYSINPRTAIAVETMRRFADDNGLAVWDMYEAVGGRQRACLNWQEAKLMRPDHVHYLPEGYVLQGELFYQALLKAYNDYVGY
;
A
#
# COMPACT_ATOMS: atom_id res chain seq x y z
N ARG A 1 1.47 -11.94 15.92
CA ARG A 1 2.48 -11.23 16.73
C ARG A 1 3.80 -11.17 15.96
N ILE A 2 4.71 -10.26 16.33
CA ILE A 2 6.04 -10.18 15.70
C ILE A 2 6.82 -11.49 15.91
N SER A 3 6.69 -12.11 17.08
CA SER A 3 7.29 -13.43 17.38
C SER A 3 6.86 -14.52 16.40
N ASP A 4 5.63 -14.46 15.92
CA ASP A 4 5.10 -15.46 14.97
C ASP A 4 5.70 -15.26 13.58
N ILE A 5 5.97 -13.99 13.20
CA ILE A 5 6.69 -13.66 11.96
C ILE A 5 8.15 -14.13 12.06
N ALA A 6 8.81 -13.86 13.18
CA ALA A 6 10.20 -14.26 13.41
C ALA A 6 10.36 -15.79 13.36
N ALA A 7 9.39 -16.55 13.87
CA ALA A 7 9.40 -18.01 13.85
C ALA A 7 9.33 -18.62 12.43
N LEU A 8 8.91 -17.84 11.42
CA LEU A 8 8.90 -18.26 10.01
C LEU A 8 10.28 -18.15 9.35
N HIS A 9 11.25 -17.54 10.01
CA HIS A 9 12.60 -17.28 9.46
C HIS A 9 12.58 -16.64 8.07
N PRO A 10 11.87 -15.51 7.86
CA PRO A 10 11.73 -14.92 6.54
C PRO A 10 13.03 -14.33 6.03
N ASP A 11 13.28 -14.44 4.72
CA ASP A 11 14.39 -13.78 4.04
C ASP A 11 14.05 -12.34 3.61
N LEU A 12 12.75 -12.02 3.57
CA LEU A 12 12.21 -10.70 3.24
C LEU A 12 10.86 -10.51 3.95
N VAL A 13 10.61 -9.34 4.51
CA VAL A 13 9.27 -8.96 5.00
C VAL A 13 8.71 -7.85 4.13
N ILE A 14 7.52 -8.08 3.57
CA ILE A 14 6.80 -7.11 2.75
C ILE A 14 5.68 -6.49 3.59
N LEU A 15 5.70 -5.16 3.72
CA LEU A 15 4.72 -4.38 4.47
C LEU A 15 3.70 -3.78 3.50
N SER A 16 2.57 -4.43 3.35
CA SER A 16 1.51 -4.03 2.43
C SER A 16 0.28 -3.53 3.21
N PHE A 17 0.23 -2.22 3.46
CA PHE A 17 -0.86 -1.53 4.15
C PHE A 17 -1.05 -0.10 3.61
N GLY A 18 -1.84 0.74 4.28
CA GLY A 18 -2.11 2.12 3.89
C GLY A 18 -3.55 2.36 3.45
N THR A 19 -4.29 1.34 2.99
CA THR A 19 -5.69 1.47 2.60
C THR A 19 -6.56 1.81 3.80
N ASN A 20 -6.48 1.04 4.88
CA ASN A 20 -7.29 1.24 6.08
C ASN A 20 -6.96 2.58 6.77
N GLU A 21 -5.67 2.91 6.86
CA GLU A 21 -5.18 4.14 7.45
C GLU A 21 -5.73 5.35 6.67
N SER A 22 -5.61 5.35 5.35
CA SER A 22 -6.10 6.43 4.49
C SER A 22 -7.63 6.50 4.43
N HIS A 23 -8.33 5.40 4.70
CA HIS A 23 -9.79 5.36 4.70
C HIS A 23 -10.40 5.98 5.97
N ASN A 24 -9.61 6.12 7.02
CA ASN A 24 -10.02 6.87 8.22
C ASN A 24 -10.19 8.35 7.88
N ARG A 25 -11.41 8.88 8.05
CA ARG A 25 -11.72 10.30 7.78
C ARG A 25 -10.95 11.28 8.69
N ARG A 26 -10.44 10.80 9.81
CA ARG A 26 -9.56 11.55 10.72
C ARG A 26 -8.09 11.19 10.51
N TYR A 27 -7.73 10.83 9.27
CA TYR A 27 -6.34 10.49 8.94
C TYR A 27 -5.39 11.56 9.47
N ASN A 28 -4.34 11.12 10.14
CA ASN A 28 -3.31 11.97 10.72
C ASN A 28 -1.93 11.46 10.29
N THR A 29 -1.21 12.27 9.56
CA THR A 29 0.12 11.97 9.01
C THR A 29 1.14 11.59 10.10
N LEU A 30 1.16 12.36 11.19
CA LEU A 30 2.11 12.12 12.29
C LEU A 30 1.82 10.81 13.01
N LEU A 31 0.52 10.52 13.25
CA LEU A 31 0.11 9.26 13.88
C LEU A 31 0.47 8.08 12.98
N HIS A 32 0.18 8.16 11.69
CA HIS A 32 0.52 7.11 10.72
C HIS A 32 2.04 6.86 10.67
N TYR A 33 2.83 7.93 10.61
CA TYR A 33 4.29 7.84 10.64
C TYR A 33 4.78 7.13 11.91
N ARG A 34 4.27 7.51 13.09
CA ARG A 34 4.65 6.88 14.37
C ARG A 34 4.26 5.40 14.45
N GLN A 35 3.11 5.03 13.93
CA GLN A 35 2.67 3.64 13.89
C GLN A 35 3.59 2.78 12.99
N MET A 36 4.01 3.33 11.85
CA MET A 36 5.01 2.67 11.00
C MET A 36 6.36 2.53 11.70
N ASP A 37 6.81 3.57 12.38
CA ASP A 37 8.07 3.58 13.13
C ASP A 37 8.06 2.53 14.24
N GLU A 38 7.00 2.44 15.02
CA GLU A 38 6.82 1.43 16.06
C GLU A 38 6.86 0.01 15.48
N LEU A 39 6.11 -0.25 14.41
CA LEU A 39 6.08 -1.55 13.75
C LEU A 39 7.47 -1.94 13.21
N VAL A 40 8.14 -1.03 12.53
CA VAL A 40 9.46 -1.29 11.93
C VAL A 40 10.51 -1.52 13.00
N ARG A 41 10.48 -0.78 14.11
CA ARG A 41 11.40 -1.04 15.26
C ARG A 41 11.17 -2.44 15.81
N MET A 42 9.92 -2.82 16.08
CA MET A 42 9.60 -4.16 16.60
C MET A 42 10.06 -5.27 15.65
N LEU A 43 9.94 -5.05 14.34
CA LEU A 43 10.43 -6.00 13.34
C LEU A 43 11.95 -6.08 13.34
N ARG A 44 12.64 -4.96 13.37
CA ARG A 44 14.11 -4.90 13.39
C ARG A 44 14.71 -5.48 14.67
N ASP A 45 14.05 -5.30 15.82
CA ASP A 45 14.47 -5.91 17.09
C ASP A 45 14.40 -7.44 17.03
N SER A 46 13.40 -7.99 16.37
CA SER A 46 13.19 -9.45 16.25
C SER A 46 13.88 -10.07 15.04
N LEU A 47 14.10 -9.29 13.98
CA LEU A 47 14.63 -9.70 12.67
C LEU A 47 15.68 -8.69 12.18
N PRO A 48 16.81 -8.51 12.90
CA PRO A 48 17.74 -7.41 12.64
C PRO A 48 18.40 -7.42 11.26
N ASN A 49 18.51 -8.60 10.64
CA ASN A 49 19.19 -8.78 9.35
C ASN A 49 18.22 -9.02 8.18
N VAL A 50 16.91 -8.99 8.43
CA VAL A 50 15.91 -9.24 7.40
C VAL A 50 15.52 -7.92 6.72
N PRO A 51 15.67 -7.82 5.39
CA PRO A 51 15.24 -6.62 4.68
C PRO A 51 13.73 -6.42 4.73
N LEU A 52 13.33 -5.15 4.79
CA LEU A 52 11.93 -4.74 4.80
C LEU A 52 11.62 -3.98 3.51
N LEU A 53 10.51 -4.32 2.87
CA LEU A 53 9.99 -3.67 1.68
C LEU A 53 8.57 -3.16 1.97
N MET A 54 8.27 -1.92 1.64
CA MET A 54 6.92 -1.37 1.70
C MET A 54 6.27 -1.36 0.34
N THR A 55 4.95 -1.61 0.28
CA THR A 55 4.15 -1.34 -0.90
C THR A 55 3.08 -0.31 -0.56
N THR A 56 2.85 0.68 -1.43
CA THR A 56 1.79 1.66 -1.24
C THR A 56 0.43 1.08 -1.66
N PRO A 57 -0.70 1.60 -1.14
CA PRO A 57 -2.03 1.12 -1.49
C PRO A 57 -2.40 1.47 -2.95
N PRO A 58 -3.31 0.69 -3.57
CA PRO A 58 -3.68 0.90 -4.99
C PRO A 58 -4.61 2.09 -5.22
N GLY A 59 -5.23 2.63 -4.18
CA GLY A 59 -6.25 3.66 -4.25
C GLY A 59 -7.63 3.16 -3.81
N SER A 60 -8.48 4.06 -3.38
CA SER A 60 -9.85 3.77 -2.96
C SER A 60 -10.75 4.98 -3.12
N TYR A 61 -12.07 4.76 -3.03
CA TYR A 61 -13.07 5.83 -3.01
C TYR A 61 -13.66 5.99 -1.62
N ASP A 62 -14.02 7.21 -1.27
CA ASP A 62 -14.94 7.50 -0.19
C ASP A 62 -16.38 7.26 -0.65
N SER A 63 -17.21 6.73 0.25
CA SER A 63 -18.65 6.60 0.01
C SER A 63 -19.44 7.53 0.91
N PHE A 64 -20.44 8.18 0.33
CA PHE A 64 -21.35 9.07 1.03
C PHE A 64 -22.79 8.62 0.85
N ARG A 65 -23.54 8.54 1.94
CA ARG A 65 -24.95 8.18 1.89
C ARG A 65 -25.78 9.42 1.53
N LYS A 66 -26.31 9.46 0.32
CA LYS A 66 -27.18 10.55 -0.16
C LYS A 66 -28.66 10.35 0.24
N SER A 67 -29.10 9.09 0.36
CA SER A 67 -30.44 8.70 0.82
C SER A 67 -30.43 7.24 1.29
N ARG A 68 -31.58 6.72 1.77
CA ARG A 68 -31.70 5.32 2.17
C ARG A 68 -31.28 4.33 1.08
N ARG A 69 -31.42 4.70 -0.22
CA ARG A 69 -31.19 3.82 -1.38
C ARG A 69 -30.03 4.24 -2.28
N ARG A 70 -29.39 5.41 -2.02
CA ARG A 70 -28.37 5.96 -2.93
C ARG A 70 -27.09 6.31 -2.18
N ARG A 71 -25.97 5.72 -2.64
CA ARG A 71 -24.62 6.13 -2.29
C ARG A 71 -23.98 6.88 -3.45
N THR A 72 -23.13 7.83 -3.13
CA THR A 72 -22.22 8.50 -4.07
C THR A 72 -20.79 8.19 -3.67
N TYR A 73 -19.91 8.19 -4.64
CA TYR A 73 -18.50 7.89 -4.46
C TYR A 73 -17.65 9.04 -4.96
N SER A 74 -16.56 9.33 -4.26
CA SER A 74 -15.53 10.25 -4.70
C SER A 74 -14.16 9.66 -4.39
N ILE A 75 -13.15 9.99 -5.18
CA ILE A 75 -11.77 9.53 -4.93
C ILE A 75 -11.37 9.96 -3.53
N ASN A 76 -10.83 9.01 -2.75
CA ASN A 76 -10.31 9.29 -1.40
C ASN A 76 -9.02 10.14 -1.50
N PRO A 77 -9.04 11.42 -1.12
CA PRO A 77 -7.88 12.29 -1.25
C PRO A 77 -6.77 11.96 -0.25
N ARG A 78 -7.11 11.25 0.83
CA ARG A 78 -6.16 10.89 1.89
C ARG A 78 -5.21 9.77 1.46
N THR A 79 -5.57 8.98 0.43
CA THR A 79 -4.67 7.96 -0.12
C THR A 79 -3.36 8.58 -0.60
N ALA A 80 -3.42 9.67 -1.37
CA ALA A 80 -2.21 10.35 -1.84
C ALA A 80 -1.34 10.87 -0.68
N ILE A 81 -1.97 11.40 0.38
CA ILE A 81 -1.28 11.90 1.57
C ILE A 81 -0.63 10.73 2.34
N ALA A 82 -1.33 9.62 2.47
CA ALA A 82 -0.80 8.41 3.11
C ALA A 82 0.40 7.84 2.34
N VAL A 83 0.31 7.78 1.02
CA VAL A 83 1.41 7.34 0.13
C VAL A 83 2.64 8.22 0.31
N GLU A 84 2.48 9.54 0.29
CA GLU A 84 3.58 10.47 0.53
C GLU A 84 4.21 10.27 1.93
N THR A 85 3.39 10.04 2.95
CA THR A 85 3.85 9.75 4.30
C THR A 85 4.65 8.44 4.34
N MET A 86 4.18 7.40 3.67
CA MET A 86 4.86 6.10 3.59
C MET A 86 6.20 6.20 2.86
N ARG A 87 6.25 6.91 1.75
CA ARG A 87 7.50 7.15 1.01
C ARG A 87 8.53 7.89 1.85
N ARG A 88 8.12 8.99 2.48
CA ARG A 88 9.00 9.72 3.40
C ARG A 88 9.50 8.85 4.53
N PHE A 89 8.61 8.05 5.14
CA PHE A 89 9.02 7.12 6.20
C PHE A 89 10.05 6.10 5.70
N ALA A 90 9.85 5.55 4.51
CA ALA A 90 10.78 4.59 3.91
C ALA A 90 12.15 5.23 3.65
N ASP A 91 12.18 6.44 3.10
CA ASP A 91 13.42 7.19 2.88
C ASP A 91 14.15 7.49 4.20
N ASP A 92 13.45 7.99 5.22
CA ASP A 92 14.01 8.32 6.52
C ASP A 92 14.60 7.09 7.25
N ASN A 93 14.04 5.91 6.98
CA ASN A 93 14.38 4.67 7.69
C ASN A 93 15.13 3.63 6.83
N GLY A 94 15.48 3.98 5.61
CA GLY A 94 16.24 3.08 4.72
C GLY A 94 15.48 1.82 4.33
N LEU A 95 14.17 1.91 4.09
CA LEU A 95 13.37 0.82 3.54
C LEU A 95 13.26 0.96 2.02
N ALA A 96 13.24 -0.17 1.33
CA ALA A 96 12.78 -0.20 -0.05
C ALA A 96 11.27 0.06 -0.11
N VAL A 97 10.81 0.73 -1.16
CA VAL A 97 9.39 0.96 -1.41
C VAL A 97 9.03 0.69 -2.86
N TRP A 98 7.95 -0.04 -3.08
CA TRP A 98 7.29 -0.10 -4.37
C TRP A 98 6.02 0.72 -4.33
N ASP A 99 6.01 1.80 -5.10
CA ASP A 99 4.87 2.71 -5.15
C ASP A 99 3.82 2.23 -6.15
N MET A 100 2.94 1.32 -5.69
CA MET A 100 1.81 0.83 -6.48
C MET A 100 0.88 1.96 -6.90
N TYR A 101 0.62 2.89 -5.99
CA TYR A 101 -0.29 4.01 -6.26
C TYR A 101 0.16 4.82 -7.49
N GLU A 102 1.45 5.15 -7.54
CA GLU A 102 2.00 5.88 -8.69
C GLU A 102 2.06 5.00 -9.95
N ALA A 103 2.44 3.73 -9.80
CA ALA A 103 2.53 2.79 -10.92
C ALA A 103 1.19 2.59 -11.64
N VAL A 104 0.05 2.67 -10.92
CA VAL A 104 -1.29 2.52 -11.51
C VAL A 104 -1.97 3.84 -11.89
N GLY A 105 -1.26 4.98 -11.77
CA GLY A 105 -1.72 6.28 -12.25
C GLY A 105 -1.78 7.40 -11.22
N GLY A 106 -1.40 7.13 -9.98
CA GLY A 106 -1.28 8.12 -8.93
C GLY A 106 -2.57 8.87 -8.61
N ARG A 107 -2.40 10.05 -8.05
CA ARG A 107 -3.50 10.89 -7.56
C ARG A 107 -4.59 11.16 -8.61
N GLN A 108 -4.19 11.31 -9.87
CA GLN A 108 -5.11 11.70 -10.94
C GLN A 108 -5.83 10.52 -11.57
N ARG A 109 -5.17 9.36 -11.68
CA ARG A 109 -5.64 8.27 -12.52
C ARG A 109 -5.81 6.93 -11.84
N ALA A 110 -5.16 6.65 -10.72
CA ALA A 110 -5.16 5.32 -10.10
C ALA A 110 -6.59 4.76 -9.91
N CYS A 111 -7.45 5.47 -9.18
CA CYS A 111 -8.82 5.04 -8.94
C CYS A 111 -9.64 4.93 -10.23
N LEU A 112 -9.47 5.88 -11.16
CA LEU A 112 -10.18 5.87 -12.44
C LEU A 112 -9.76 4.68 -13.30
N ASN A 113 -8.47 4.38 -13.37
CA ASN A 113 -7.96 3.24 -14.12
C ASN A 113 -8.53 1.92 -13.58
N TRP A 114 -8.57 1.74 -12.26
CA TRP A 114 -9.17 0.55 -11.66
C TRP A 114 -10.67 0.44 -11.95
N GLN A 115 -11.39 1.56 -11.90
CA GLN A 115 -12.82 1.60 -12.16
C GLN A 115 -13.14 1.34 -13.64
N GLU A 116 -12.42 1.99 -14.56
CA GLU A 116 -12.56 1.81 -16.01
C GLU A 116 -12.25 0.36 -16.42
N ALA A 117 -11.26 -0.26 -15.78
CA ALA A 117 -10.93 -1.67 -15.97
C ALA A 117 -11.96 -2.64 -15.33
N LYS A 118 -12.93 -2.13 -14.58
CA LYS A 118 -13.97 -2.92 -13.87
C LYS A 118 -13.38 -3.95 -12.90
N LEU A 119 -12.29 -3.61 -12.23
CA LEU A 119 -11.56 -4.48 -11.30
C LEU A 119 -11.87 -4.20 -9.83
N MET A 120 -12.70 -3.18 -9.53
CA MET A 120 -13.12 -2.86 -8.16
C MET A 120 -14.43 -3.57 -7.81
N ARG A 121 -14.58 -3.92 -6.53
CA ARG A 121 -15.85 -4.36 -5.97
C ARG A 121 -16.84 -3.19 -5.87
N PRO A 122 -18.14 -3.46 -5.69
CA PRO A 122 -19.19 -2.42 -5.56
C PRO A 122 -18.98 -1.44 -4.41
N ASP A 123 -18.15 -1.76 -3.42
CA ASP A 123 -17.79 -0.86 -2.32
C ASP A 123 -16.75 0.21 -2.72
N HIS A 124 -16.10 0.04 -3.87
CA HIS A 124 -15.07 0.92 -4.41
C HIS A 124 -13.82 1.08 -3.49
N VAL A 125 -13.58 0.09 -2.65
CA VAL A 125 -12.42 -0.01 -1.76
C VAL A 125 -11.64 -1.30 -2.01
N HIS A 126 -12.36 -2.42 -2.09
CA HIS A 126 -11.79 -3.72 -2.38
C HIS A 126 -11.80 -4.01 -3.89
N TYR A 127 -11.01 -5.00 -4.27
CA TYR A 127 -10.85 -5.40 -5.68
C TYR A 127 -11.47 -6.77 -5.93
N LEU A 128 -11.78 -7.05 -7.17
CA LEU A 128 -12.10 -8.39 -7.62
C LEU A 128 -10.84 -9.27 -7.59
N PRO A 129 -10.97 -10.60 -7.59
CA PRO A 129 -9.81 -11.50 -7.63
C PRO A 129 -8.81 -11.14 -8.74
N GLU A 130 -9.30 -10.83 -9.93
CA GLU A 130 -8.50 -10.43 -11.09
C GLU A 130 -7.73 -9.11 -10.83
N GLY A 131 -8.32 -8.20 -10.07
CA GLY A 131 -7.67 -6.95 -9.66
C GLY A 131 -6.51 -7.21 -8.70
N TYR A 132 -6.69 -8.13 -7.75
CA TYR A 132 -5.59 -8.52 -6.85
C TYR A 132 -4.49 -9.30 -7.57
N VAL A 133 -4.85 -10.17 -8.53
CA VAL A 133 -3.85 -10.86 -9.36
C VAL A 133 -3.02 -9.85 -10.16
N LEU A 134 -3.66 -8.86 -10.79
CA LEU A 134 -2.94 -7.81 -11.52
C LEU A 134 -1.99 -7.00 -10.60
N GLN A 135 -2.44 -6.66 -9.38
CA GLN A 135 -1.57 -5.99 -8.40
C GLN A 135 -0.32 -6.84 -8.08
N GLY A 136 -0.51 -8.15 -7.87
CA GLY A 136 0.57 -9.09 -7.63
C GLY A 136 1.52 -9.21 -8.82
N GLU A 137 1.01 -9.27 -10.04
CA GLU A 137 1.82 -9.30 -11.26
C GLU A 137 2.64 -8.03 -11.46
N LEU A 138 2.04 -6.86 -11.25
CA LEU A 138 2.76 -5.58 -11.33
C LEU A 138 3.90 -5.51 -10.32
N PHE A 139 3.64 -5.97 -9.08
CA PHE A 139 4.68 -6.04 -8.06
C PHE A 139 5.78 -7.02 -8.44
N TYR A 140 5.42 -8.21 -8.91
CA TYR A 140 6.38 -9.21 -9.34
C TYR A 140 7.29 -8.68 -10.46
N GLN A 141 6.73 -8.02 -11.46
CA GLN A 141 7.51 -7.43 -12.56
C GLN A 141 8.47 -6.34 -12.06
N ALA A 142 8.02 -5.50 -11.12
CA ALA A 142 8.88 -4.48 -10.52
C ALA A 142 10.02 -5.11 -9.71
N LEU A 143 9.75 -6.15 -8.95
CA LEU A 143 10.74 -6.87 -8.16
C LEU A 143 11.75 -7.60 -9.08
N LEU A 144 11.27 -8.26 -10.12
CA LEU A 144 12.11 -8.93 -11.12
C LEU A 144 13.02 -7.93 -11.85
N LYS A 145 12.48 -6.77 -12.24
CA LYS A 145 13.27 -5.69 -12.84
C LYS A 145 14.38 -5.21 -11.90
N ALA A 146 14.03 -4.94 -10.64
CA ALA A 146 15.01 -4.51 -9.64
C ALA A 146 16.12 -5.55 -9.43
N TYR A 147 15.77 -6.84 -9.41
CA TYR A 147 16.72 -7.92 -9.32
C TYR A 147 17.64 -7.97 -10.56
N ASN A 148 17.06 -7.90 -11.75
CA ASN A 148 17.84 -7.95 -13.01
C ASN A 148 18.78 -6.75 -13.10
N ASP A 149 18.33 -5.55 -12.75
CA ASP A 149 19.18 -4.35 -12.72
C ASP A 149 20.35 -4.53 -11.74
N TYR A 150 20.10 -5.14 -10.58
CA TYR A 150 21.13 -5.40 -9.56
C TYR A 150 22.18 -6.41 -10.03
N VAL A 151 21.78 -7.48 -10.69
CA VAL A 151 22.69 -8.53 -11.20
C VAL A 151 23.29 -8.23 -12.58
N GLY A 152 22.89 -7.13 -13.24
CA GLY A 152 23.43 -6.67 -14.50
C GLY A 152 22.87 -7.36 -15.75
N TYR A 153 21.60 -7.80 -15.66
CA TYR A 153 20.87 -8.32 -16.83
C TYR A 153 20.12 -7.21 -17.56
#